data_fea1197ecda85b74cfb69115a5c30e7b
#
_entry.id   fea1197ecda85b74cfb69115a5c30e7b
#
_cell.length_a   1.000
_cell.length_b   1.000
_cell.length_c   1.000
_cell.angle_alpha   90.00
_cell.angle_beta   90.00
_cell.angle_gamma   90.00
#
_symmetry.space_group_name_H-M   'P 1'
#
loop_
_entity.id
_entity.type
_entity.pdbx_description
1 polymer ?
#
loop_
_entity_poly.entity_id
_entity_poly.type
_entity_poly.pdbx_seq_one_letter_code
_entity_poly.pdbx_strand_id
1 'polypeptide(L)'
;MRRTYIAIDLKSYYASVECMERGLDPMTTNLVVADISRTEKTICLAVSPSLKAYGIPGRARLFEVVERIKEVNAERRRKAGGNLFEKSCDAHELATDPSRAVGYLVAPPQMAKYIQISTQIYNVYLKYVAPEDIHVYSIDEVMMDVTSYLETYHMTARELAKTMILDVLHTTGITATAGVGTNLYLCKVAMDIMAKHVAPDENGVRIAELDEMSYRRQLWAHRPLTDFWRVGRGYAKKLEAIGIYTMGDIAKCSIGKPSEYYNEELLYQMFGINAELLIDHAWGWEPCRMEDIKAYRPETNSISSGQVLQCPYPYDKARLVVREMAEAVAMDLLEKRLVTDQLTLTVGYDIESTAGGNFRGEIVTDRYGRKIPKHAHGTANLPRKTSSARSIMDAILGIYDGKVNPKLSVRRITITANKIVSEDDVPQEAEAPVQFNLFDDIAAQEQQHKDEEIRLERERKIQEAMLGIKKKFGKNAILNGGSYLDGATARERNGQIGGHKA
;
A
#
# COMPACT_ATOMS: atom_id res chain seq x y z
N MET A 1 11.48 -12.77 30.69
CA MET A 1 10.17 -13.39 30.43
C MET A 1 10.06 -13.58 28.91
N ARG A 2 9.66 -14.76 28.43
CA ARG A 2 9.47 -15.03 27.01
C ARG A 2 8.25 -14.24 26.55
N ARG A 3 8.37 -13.39 25.53
CA ARG A 3 7.25 -12.60 25.01
C ARG A 3 6.34 -13.46 24.13
N THR A 4 5.10 -13.05 23.98
CA THR A 4 4.11 -13.72 23.13
C THR A 4 3.34 -12.69 22.33
N TYR A 5 3.35 -12.86 21.00
CA TYR A 5 2.69 -11.98 20.06
C TYR A 5 1.61 -12.73 19.28
N ILE A 6 0.55 -12.03 18.94
CA ILE A 6 -0.51 -12.52 18.05
C ILE A 6 -0.57 -11.59 16.83
N ALA A 7 -0.57 -12.17 15.63
CA ALA A 7 -0.93 -11.48 14.39
C ALA A 7 -2.31 -12.00 13.93
N ILE A 8 -3.21 -11.09 13.49
CA ILE A 8 -4.54 -11.44 12.97
C ILE A 8 -4.72 -10.77 11.62
N ASP A 9 -5.16 -11.54 10.60
CA ASP A 9 -5.46 -11.10 9.24
C ASP A 9 -6.90 -11.47 8.86
N LEU A 10 -7.69 -10.48 8.43
CA LEU A 10 -9.09 -10.66 8.06
C LEU A 10 -9.20 -11.35 6.70
N LYS A 11 -10.02 -12.37 6.63
CA LYS A 11 -10.12 -13.23 5.44
C LYS A 11 -10.71 -12.50 4.24
N SER A 12 -9.86 -12.28 3.19
CA SER A 12 -10.29 -11.60 1.94
C SER A 12 -11.07 -10.31 2.19
N TYR A 13 -10.61 -9.47 3.08
CA TYR A 13 -11.34 -8.42 3.80
C TYR A 13 -12.35 -7.65 2.97
N TYR A 14 -11.94 -6.96 1.90
CA TYR A 14 -12.89 -6.16 1.08
C TYR A 14 -13.99 -7.02 0.45
N ALA A 15 -13.67 -8.23 0.00
CA ALA A 15 -14.67 -9.13 -0.55
C ALA A 15 -15.65 -9.61 0.53
N SER A 16 -15.16 -9.85 1.74
CA SER A 16 -15.99 -10.24 2.88
C SER A 16 -16.95 -9.12 3.28
N VAL A 17 -16.47 -7.87 3.36
CA VAL A 17 -17.33 -6.71 3.61
C VAL A 17 -18.43 -6.59 2.55
N GLU A 18 -18.07 -6.74 1.26
CA GLU A 18 -19.04 -6.65 0.16
C GLU A 18 -20.08 -7.79 0.19
N CYS A 19 -19.70 -8.99 0.62
CA CYS A 19 -20.64 -10.09 0.82
C CYS A 19 -21.60 -9.77 1.98
N MET A 20 -21.08 -9.34 3.13
CA MET A 20 -21.89 -9.03 4.31
C MET A 20 -22.90 -7.92 4.03
N GLU A 21 -22.51 -6.86 3.33
CA GLU A 21 -23.41 -5.76 2.93
C GLU A 21 -24.58 -6.23 2.02
N ARG A 22 -24.41 -7.36 1.33
CA ARG A 22 -25.43 -7.96 0.45
C ARG A 22 -26.18 -9.11 1.10
N GLY A 23 -25.93 -9.42 2.37
CA GLY A 23 -26.51 -10.58 3.07
C GLY A 23 -26.04 -11.93 2.50
N LEU A 24 -24.82 -11.97 1.95
CA LEU A 24 -24.20 -13.17 1.35
C LEU A 24 -23.10 -13.72 2.27
N ASP A 25 -22.88 -15.03 2.21
CA ASP A 25 -21.78 -15.66 2.95
C ASP A 25 -20.42 -15.37 2.29
N PRO A 26 -19.48 -14.71 2.99
CA PRO A 26 -18.14 -14.41 2.47
C PRO A 26 -17.32 -15.64 2.08
N MET A 27 -17.59 -16.80 2.68
CA MET A 27 -16.80 -18.00 2.47
C MET A 27 -17.25 -18.80 1.25
N THR A 28 -18.52 -18.73 0.89
CA THR A 28 -19.12 -19.51 -0.21
C THR A 28 -19.42 -18.69 -1.45
N THR A 29 -19.57 -17.38 -1.31
CA THR A 29 -19.93 -16.51 -2.44
C THR A 29 -18.74 -16.18 -3.33
N ASN A 30 -18.85 -16.43 -4.61
CA ASN A 30 -17.89 -16.00 -5.62
C ASN A 30 -18.05 -14.50 -5.89
N LEU A 31 -17.09 -13.70 -5.41
CA LEU A 31 -17.11 -12.26 -5.55
C LEU A 31 -15.71 -11.68 -5.74
N VAL A 32 -15.59 -10.68 -6.61
CA VAL A 32 -14.40 -9.83 -6.74
C VAL A 32 -14.75 -8.37 -6.45
N VAL A 33 -13.84 -7.65 -5.84
CA VAL A 33 -13.95 -6.19 -5.67
C VAL A 33 -13.11 -5.52 -6.75
N ALA A 34 -13.78 -4.89 -7.72
CA ALA A 34 -13.12 -4.24 -8.84
C ALA A 34 -13.96 -3.07 -9.39
N ASP A 35 -13.27 -2.03 -9.85
CA ASP A 35 -13.91 -0.88 -10.47
C ASP A 35 -14.13 -1.13 -11.97
N ILE A 36 -15.33 -1.56 -12.33
CA ILE A 36 -15.73 -1.84 -13.72
C ILE A 36 -15.89 -0.58 -14.59
N SER A 37 -15.95 0.60 -14.00
CA SER A 37 -15.95 1.86 -14.77
C SER A 37 -14.61 2.12 -15.45
N ARG A 38 -13.55 1.42 -14.98
CA ARG A 38 -12.24 1.36 -15.63
C ARG A 38 -12.23 0.26 -16.70
N THR A 39 -11.06 -0.08 -17.19
CA THR A 39 -10.93 -1.17 -18.17
C THR A 39 -10.83 -2.53 -17.47
N GLU A 40 -11.06 -3.64 -18.19
CA GLU A 40 -10.82 -5.02 -17.71
C GLU A 40 -9.38 -5.26 -17.23
N LYS A 41 -8.44 -4.34 -17.52
CA LYS A 41 -7.06 -4.36 -16.99
C LYS A 41 -6.99 -3.85 -15.54
N THR A 42 -8.11 -3.43 -14.93
CA THR A 42 -8.16 -3.02 -13.53
C THR A 42 -7.72 -4.17 -12.61
N ILE A 43 -7.05 -3.83 -11.50
CA ILE A 43 -6.68 -4.81 -10.48
C ILE A 43 -7.87 -5.00 -9.56
N CYS A 44 -8.23 -6.25 -9.29
CA CYS A 44 -9.16 -6.59 -8.24
C CYS A 44 -8.52 -6.29 -6.88
N LEU A 45 -9.19 -5.50 -6.05
CA LEU A 45 -8.72 -5.19 -4.70
C LEU A 45 -8.81 -6.39 -3.77
N ALA A 46 -9.81 -7.23 -3.99
CA ALA A 46 -9.97 -8.50 -3.29
C ALA A 46 -10.69 -9.53 -4.17
N VAL A 47 -10.44 -10.79 -3.85
CA VAL A 47 -11.10 -11.97 -4.43
C VAL A 47 -11.58 -12.81 -3.26
N SER A 48 -12.82 -13.29 -3.29
CA SER A 48 -13.39 -14.13 -2.23
C SER A 48 -12.68 -15.48 -2.09
N PRO A 49 -12.75 -16.13 -0.91
CA PRO A 49 -12.13 -17.42 -0.70
C PRO A 49 -12.59 -18.50 -1.69
N SER A 50 -13.88 -18.54 -2.01
CA SER A 50 -14.47 -19.48 -2.97
C SER A 50 -13.89 -19.31 -4.39
N LEU A 51 -13.67 -18.07 -4.85
CA LEU A 51 -13.04 -17.82 -6.15
C LEU A 51 -11.53 -18.13 -6.13
N LYS A 52 -10.83 -17.89 -5.01
CA LYS A 52 -9.42 -18.30 -4.86
C LYS A 52 -9.24 -19.81 -5.01
N ALA A 53 -10.22 -20.61 -4.63
CA ALA A 53 -10.19 -22.07 -4.82
C ALA A 53 -10.10 -22.51 -6.29
N TYR A 54 -10.51 -21.66 -7.24
CA TYR A 54 -10.29 -21.89 -8.67
C TYR A 54 -8.90 -21.44 -9.18
N GLY A 55 -7.97 -21.09 -8.28
CA GLY A 55 -6.61 -20.67 -8.63
C GLY A 55 -6.50 -19.18 -9.02
N ILE A 56 -7.50 -18.37 -8.72
CA ILE A 56 -7.48 -16.93 -8.98
C ILE A 56 -6.69 -16.22 -7.86
N PRO A 57 -5.61 -15.46 -8.18
CA PRO A 57 -4.83 -14.75 -7.17
C PRO A 57 -5.65 -13.67 -6.44
N GLY A 58 -5.33 -13.37 -5.19
CA GLY A 58 -6.03 -12.37 -4.39
C GLY A 58 -6.03 -10.95 -4.98
N ARG A 59 -5.06 -10.63 -5.86
CA ARG A 59 -4.93 -9.35 -6.58
C ARG A 59 -4.82 -9.55 -8.10
N ALA A 60 -5.65 -10.45 -8.64
CA ALA A 60 -5.77 -10.67 -10.06
C ALA A 60 -6.22 -9.39 -10.79
N ARG A 61 -5.90 -9.27 -12.07
CA ARG A 61 -6.58 -8.32 -12.94
C ARG A 61 -7.94 -8.90 -13.35
N LEU A 62 -8.91 -8.03 -13.59
CA LEU A 62 -10.27 -8.48 -13.89
C LEU A 62 -10.31 -9.39 -15.12
N PHE A 63 -9.52 -9.12 -16.17
CA PHE A 63 -9.45 -10.00 -17.34
C PHE A 63 -8.90 -11.41 -17.00
N GLU A 64 -7.97 -11.52 -16.03
CA GLU A 64 -7.45 -12.83 -15.58
C GLU A 64 -8.55 -13.66 -14.88
N VAL A 65 -9.42 -12.98 -14.12
CA VAL A 65 -10.62 -13.61 -13.54
C VAL A 65 -11.54 -14.12 -14.64
N VAL A 66 -11.83 -13.29 -15.65
CA VAL A 66 -12.68 -13.64 -16.79
C VAL A 66 -12.13 -14.87 -17.51
N GLU A 67 -10.86 -14.87 -17.87
CA GLU A 67 -10.21 -15.99 -18.58
C GLU A 67 -10.23 -17.27 -17.72
N ARG A 68 -9.86 -17.18 -16.43
CA ARG A 68 -9.84 -18.34 -15.55
C ARG A 68 -11.23 -18.96 -15.38
N ILE A 69 -12.28 -18.15 -15.24
CA ILE A 69 -13.66 -18.65 -15.14
C ILE A 69 -14.14 -19.30 -16.45
N LYS A 70 -13.72 -18.78 -17.62
CA LYS A 70 -13.98 -19.46 -18.90
C LYS A 70 -13.35 -20.85 -18.95
N GLU A 71 -12.09 -21.00 -18.52
CA GLU A 71 -11.38 -22.28 -18.43
C GLU A 71 -12.11 -23.25 -17.50
N VAL A 72 -12.43 -22.81 -16.28
CA VAL A 72 -13.17 -23.60 -15.28
C VAL A 72 -14.52 -24.06 -15.85
N ASN A 73 -15.26 -23.20 -16.51
CA ASN A 73 -16.53 -23.56 -17.13
C ASN A 73 -16.37 -24.51 -18.32
N ALA A 74 -15.28 -24.41 -19.08
CA ALA A 74 -14.95 -25.40 -20.13
C ALA A 74 -14.66 -26.77 -19.54
N GLU A 75 -13.96 -26.86 -18.41
CA GLU A 75 -13.73 -28.10 -17.70
C GLU A 75 -15.01 -28.70 -17.12
N ARG A 76 -15.86 -27.87 -16.50
CA ARG A 76 -17.18 -28.30 -15.98
C ARG A 76 -18.08 -28.84 -17.10
N ARG A 77 -18.12 -28.16 -18.27
CA ARG A 77 -18.88 -28.62 -19.44
C ARG A 77 -18.46 -30.02 -19.89
N ARG A 78 -17.14 -30.27 -19.93
CA ARG A 78 -16.60 -31.59 -20.27
C ARG A 78 -17.02 -32.67 -19.25
N LYS A 79 -16.97 -32.33 -17.96
CA LYS A 79 -17.38 -33.26 -16.89
C LYS A 79 -18.88 -33.53 -16.87
N ALA A 80 -19.71 -32.54 -17.18
CA ALA A 80 -21.15 -32.67 -17.24
C ALA A 80 -21.66 -33.41 -18.52
N GLY A 81 -20.77 -33.67 -19.49
CA GLY A 81 -21.14 -34.33 -20.75
C GLY A 81 -22.07 -33.54 -21.67
N GLY A 82 -22.23 -32.22 -21.46
CA GLY A 82 -23.14 -31.39 -22.22
C GLY A 82 -23.00 -29.89 -21.91
N ASN A 83 -24.01 -29.13 -22.29
CA ASN A 83 -24.06 -27.70 -21.98
C ASN A 83 -24.27 -27.44 -20.49
N LEU A 84 -23.61 -26.41 -19.98
CA LEU A 84 -23.90 -25.91 -18.65
C LEU A 84 -25.19 -25.06 -18.71
N PHE A 85 -26.00 -25.19 -17.66
CA PHE A 85 -27.25 -24.42 -17.55
C PHE A 85 -27.02 -23.12 -16.79
N GLU A 86 -27.84 -22.80 -15.82
CA GLU A 86 -27.78 -21.58 -15.03
C GLU A 86 -26.43 -21.34 -14.40
N LYS A 87 -26.06 -20.05 -14.21
CA LYS A 87 -24.87 -19.64 -13.46
C LYS A 87 -25.20 -19.56 -11.99
N SER A 88 -24.31 -20.06 -11.16
CA SER A 88 -24.34 -19.81 -9.71
C SER A 88 -23.08 -19.11 -9.25
N CYS A 89 -23.23 -18.22 -8.27
CA CYS A 89 -22.14 -17.57 -7.53
C CYS A 89 -21.90 -18.25 -6.17
N ASP A 90 -22.64 -19.28 -5.81
CA ASP A 90 -22.52 -19.99 -4.56
C ASP A 90 -21.72 -21.29 -4.72
N ALA A 91 -20.69 -21.46 -3.90
CA ALA A 91 -19.78 -22.61 -3.96
C ALA A 91 -20.48 -23.93 -3.58
N HIS A 92 -21.49 -23.91 -2.69
CA HIS A 92 -22.23 -25.11 -2.31
C HIS A 92 -23.14 -25.58 -3.46
N GLU A 93 -23.85 -24.65 -4.09
CA GLU A 93 -24.65 -24.99 -5.28
C GLU A 93 -23.78 -25.54 -6.41
N LEU A 94 -22.62 -24.94 -6.62
CA LEU A 94 -21.67 -25.39 -7.65
C LEU A 94 -21.03 -26.76 -7.32
N ALA A 95 -20.92 -27.10 -6.05
CA ALA A 95 -20.40 -28.41 -5.61
C ALA A 95 -21.46 -29.51 -5.75
N THR A 96 -22.74 -29.20 -5.48
CA THR A 96 -23.85 -30.16 -5.55
C THR A 96 -24.35 -30.38 -6.96
N ASP A 97 -24.26 -29.38 -7.84
CA ASP A 97 -24.71 -29.47 -9.22
C ASP A 97 -23.61 -29.16 -10.24
N PRO A 98 -22.96 -30.21 -10.79
CA PRO A 98 -21.90 -30.04 -11.79
C PRO A 98 -22.36 -29.41 -13.12
N SER A 99 -23.68 -29.42 -13.42
CA SER A 99 -24.24 -28.86 -14.65
C SER A 99 -24.38 -27.33 -14.61
N ARG A 100 -24.25 -26.71 -13.44
CA ARG A 100 -24.26 -25.26 -13.31
C ARG A 100 -22.93 -24.61 -13.73
N ALA A 101 -23.01 -23.47 -14.39
CA ALA A 101 -21.83 -22.67 -14.73
C ALA A 101 -21.36 -21.87 -13.50
N VAL A 102 -20.05 -21.78 -13.31
CA VAL A 102 -19.47 -20.87 -12.31
C VAL A 102 -19.72 -19.43 -12.74
N GLY A 103 -20.44 -18.69 -11.90
CA GLY A 103 -20.60 -17.26 -11.95
C GLY A 103 -19.84 -16.57 -10.82
N TYR A 104 -19.73 -15.25 -10.88
CA TYR A 104 -19.21 -14.41 -9.83
C TYR A 104 -19.81 -13.02 -9.87
N LEU A 105 -19.81 -12.35 -8.72
CA LEU A 105 -20.24 -10.96 -8.57
C LEU A 105 -19.04 -10.04 -8.71
N VAL A 106 -19.24 -8.86 -9.31
CA VAL A 106 -18.25 -7.79 -9.32
C VAL A 106 -18.80 -6.63 -8.49
N ALA A 107 -18.18 -6.36 -7.35
CA ALA A 107 -18.56 -5.27 -6.47
C ALA A 107 -17.64 -4.06 -6.71
N PRO A 108 -18.18 -2.85 -6.91
CA PRO A 108 -17.38 -1.65 -6.95
C PRO A 108 -16.76 -1.37 -5.58
N PRO A 109 -15.52 -0.84 -5.51
CA PRO A 109 -14.88 -0.51 -4.23
C PRO A 109 -15.68 0.54 -3.43
N GLN A 110 -15.70 0.37 -2.10
CA GLN A 110 -16.30 1.29 -1.12
C GLN A 110 -15.29 1.58 0.00
N MET A 111 -14.23 2.34 -0.29
CA MET A 111 -13.09 2.49 0.62
C MET A 111 -13.46 3.10 1.97
N ALA A 112 -14.39 4.06 2.00
CA ALA A 112 -14.88 4.65 3.26
C ALA A 112 -15.55 3.60 4.15
N LYS A 113 -16.35 2.70 3.55
CA LYS A 113 -17.01 1.61 4.26
C LYS A 113 -16.00 0.61 4.82
N TYR A 114 -14.98 0.27 4.04
CA TYR A 114 -13.92 -0.64 4.53
C TYR A 114 -13.18 -0.04 5.73
N ILE A 115 -12.85 1.26 5.70
CA ILE A 115 -12.24 1.95 6.85
C ILE A 115 -13.18 1.93 8.05
N GLN A 116 -14.47 2.17 7.85
CA GLN A 116 -15.46 2.13 8.93
C GLN A 116 -15.52 0.75 9.61
N ILE A 117 -15.64 -0.33 8.83
CA ILE A 117 -15.69 -1.70 9.37
C ILE A 117 -14.35 -2.08 10.01
N SER A 118 -13.21 -1.69 9.44
CA SER A 118 -11.89 -1.91 10.05
C SER A 118 -11.79 -1.22 11.41
N THR A 119 -12.29 0.01 11.54
CA THR A 119 -12.34 0.73 12.83
C THR A 119 -13.25 0.02 13.84
N GLN A 120 -14.39 -0.52 13.39
CA GLN A 120 -15.28 -1.32 14.24
C GLN A 120 -14.56 -2.59 14.76
N ILE A 121 -13.83 -3.28 13.89
CA ILE A 121 -13.03 -4.46 14.26
C ILE A 121 -11.91 -4.08 15.24
N TYR A 122 -11.21 -2.97 14.99
CA TYR A 122 -10.21 -2.48 15.92
C TYR A 122 -10.79 -2.23 17.34
N ASN A 123 -12.00 -1.69 17.42
CA ASN A 123 -12.69 -1.52 18.71
C ASN A 123 -13.04 -2.86 19.37
N VAL A 124 -13.18 -3.95 18.62
CA VAL A 124 -13.30 -5.29 19.22
C VAL A 124 -11.98 -5.70 19.86
N TYR A 125 -10.85 -5.50 19.21
CA TYR A 125 -9.53 -5.83 19.78
C TYR A 125 -9.23 -5.03 21.06
N LEU A 126 -9.67 -3.76 21.12
CA LEU A 126 -9.52 -2.91 22.31
C LEU A 126 -10.25 -3.41 23.56
N LYS A 127 -11.19 -4.36 23.44
CA LYS A 127 -11.80 -5.03 24.60
C LYS A 127 -10.82 -5.96 25.32
N TYR A 128 -9.78 -6.41 24.63
CA TYR A 128 -8.85 -7.46 25.08
C TYR A 128 -7.43 -6.93 25.31
N VAL A 129 -6.97 -5.99 24.50
CA VAL A 129 -5.59 -5.52 24.48
C VAL A 129 -5.58 -4.00 24.41
N ALA A 130 -4.72 -3.35 25.19
CA ALA A 130 -4.59 -1.90 25.22
C ALA A 130 -3.98 -1.36 23.91
N PRO A 131 -4.30 -0.12 23.50
CA PRO A 131 -3.85 0.43 22.22
C PRO A 131 -2.32 0.55 22.09
N GLU A 132 -1.59 0.69 23.21
CA GLU A 132 -0.12 0.69 23.24
C GLU A 132 0.48 -0.63 22.83
N ASP A 133 -0.22 -1.75 23.06
CA ASP A 133 0.22 -3.10 22.72
C ASP A 133 -0.35 -3.61 21.39
N ILE A 134 -1.08 -2.76 20.63
CA ILE A 134 -1.60 -3.06 19.30
C ILE A 134 -0.87 -2.24 18.24
N HIS A 135 -0.32 -2.91 17.24
CA HIS A 135 0.16 -2.31 15.99
C HIS A 135 -0.80 -2.63 14.84
N VAL A 136 -1.46 -1.60 14.30
CA VAL A 136 -2.27 -1.71 13.08
C VAL A 136 -1.31 -1.73 11.89
N TYR A 137 -1.05 -2.92 11.36
CA TYR A 137 -0.13 -3.12 10.25
C TYR A 137 -0.75 -2.71 8.91
N SER A 138 -2.03 -3.01 8.73
CA SER A 138 -2.82 -2.61 7.55
C SER A 138 -4.31 -2.44 7.93
N ILE A 139 -5.17 -2.18 6.95
CA ILE A 139 -6.62 -2.06 7.15
C ILE A 139 -7.27 -3.38 7.59
N ASP A 140 -6.63 -4.51 7.34
CA ASP A 140 -7.13 -5.87 7.58
C ASP A 140 -6.20 -6.70 8.48
N GLU A 141 -5.08 -6.12 8.94
CA GLU A 141 -4.08 -6.84 9.71
C GLU A 141 -3.59 -6.06 10.93
N VAL A 142 -3.50 -6.76 12.06
CA VAL A 142 -2.96 -6.23 13.33
C VAL A 142 -1.94 -7.19 13.93
N MET A 143 -0.99 -6.64 14.69
CA MET A 143 -0.07 -7.37 15.55
C MET A 143 -0.23 -6.88 16.98
N MET A 144 -0.20 -7.78 17.95
CA MET A 144 -0.43 -7.48 19.37
C MET A 144 0.60 -8.17 20.24
N ASP A 145 1.16 -7.46 21.22
CA ASP A 145 1.90 -8.06 22.33
C ASP A 145 0.88 -8.47 23.41
N VAL A 146 0.72 -9.75 23.60
CA VAL A 146 -0.26 -10.28 24.57
C VAL A 146 0.39 -10.86 25.82
N THR A 147 1.68 -10.64 26.01
CA THR A 147 2.49 -11.27 27.07
C THR A 147 1.87 -11.07 28.45
N SER A 148 1.51 -9.84 28.82
CA SER A 148 0.94 -9.51 30.14
C SER A 148 -0.53 -9.89 30.32
N TYR A 149 -1.23 -10.14 29.21
CA TYR A 149 -2.68 -10.41 29.22
C TYR A 149 -3.02 -11.86 29.47
N LEU A 150 -2.11 -12.81 29.15
CA LEU A 150 -2.38 -14.25 29.22
C LEU A 150 -2.65 -14.70 30.67
N GLU A 151 -1.90 -14.17 31.64
CA GLU A 151 -2.16 -14.45 33.04
C GLU A 151 -3.47 -13.82 33.52
N THR A 152 -3.76 -12.58 33.11
CA THR A 152 -4.98 -11.87 33.48
C THR A 152 -6.25 -12.58 33.01
N TYR A 153 -6.21 -13.11 31.77
CA TYR A 153 -7.35 -13.81 31.20
C TYR A 153 -7.36 -15.31 31.53
N HIS A 154 -6.30 -15.84 32.14
CA HIS A 154 -6.12 -17.29 32.36
C HIS A 154 -6.28 -18.10 31.07
N MET A 155 -5.75 -17.58 29.95
CA MET A 155 -5.85 -18.16 28.62
C MET A 155 -4.48 -18.38 28.01
N THR A 156 -4.37 -19.38 27.14
CA THR A 156 -3.24 -19.47 26.19
C THR A 156 -3.40 -18.42 25.09
N ALA A 157 -2.31 -18.06 24.42
CA ALA A 157 -2.36 -17.12 23.30
C ALA A 157 -3.29 -17.58 22.16
N ARG A 158 -3.36 -18.89 21.95
CA ARG A 158 -4.27 -19.52 20.98
C ARG A 158 -5.74 -19.32 21.35
N GLU A 159 -6.08 -19.53 22.60
CA GLU A 159 -7.44 -19.32 23.10
C GLU A 159 -7.83 -17.84 23.04
N LEU A 160 -6.93 -16.94 23.41
CA LEU A 160 -7.17 -15.50 23.32
C LEU A 160 -7.35 -15.07 21.85
N ALA A 161 -6.50 -15.53 20.92
CA ALA A 161 -6.65 -15.27 19.49
C ALA A 161 -7.99 -15.78 18.96
N LYS A 162 -8.39 -17.01 19.32
CA LYS A 162 -9.68 -17.59 18.94
C LYS A 162 -10.84 -16.74 19.49
N THR A 163 -10.79 -16.33 20.74
CA THR A 163 -11.82 -15.50 21.36
C THR A 163 -11.99 -14.17 20.64
N MET A 164 -10.89 -13.48 20.30
CA MET A 164 -10.93 -12.23 19.55
C MET A 164 -11.51 -12.43 18.13
N ILE A 165 -11.10 -13.50 17.43
CA ILE A 165 -11.61 -13.79 16.09
C ILE A 165 -13.11 -14.09 16.13
N LEU A 166 -13.60 -14.83 17.13
CA LEU A 166 -15.02 -15.14 17.27
C LEU A 166 -15.84 -13.88 17.61
N ASP A 167 -15.32 -12.97 18.43
CA ASP A 167 -15.98 -11.68 18.71
C ASP A 167 -16.05 -10.82 17.44
N VAL A 168 -14.99 -10.77 16.62
CA VAL A 168 -15.00 -10.13 15.30
C VAL A 168 -16.04 -10.76 14.38
N LEU A 169 -16.09 -12.09 14.32
CA LEU A 169 -17.05 -12.83 13.50
C LEU A 169 -18.50 -12.54 13.93
N HIS A 170 -18.78 -12.56 15.23
CA HIS A 170 -20.12 -12.22 15.75
C HIS A 170 -20.51 -10.77 15.47
N THR A 171 -19.54 -9.85 15.55
CA THR A 171 -19.80 -8.41 15.39
C THR A 171 -19.97 -8.01 13.93
N THR A 172 -19.25 -8.67 13.01
CA THR A 172 -19.15 -8.21 11.60
C THR A 172 -19.46 -9.28 10.55
N GLY A 173 -19.59 -10.53 10.95
CA GLY A 173 -19.72 -11.67 10.02
C GLY A 173 -18.44 -12.02 9.27
N ILE A 174 -17.30 -11.39 9.61
CA ILE A 174 -16.01 -11.58 8.94
C ILE A 174 -15.10 -12.45 9.81
N THR A 175 -14.61 -13.54 9.24
CA THR A 175 -13.63 -14.41 9.89
C THR A 175 -12.21 -13.94 9.64
N ALA A 176 -11.27 -14.47 10.44
CA ALA A 176 -9.85 -14.14 10.35
C ALA A 176 -8.96 -15.38 10.50
N THR A 177 -7.68 -15.19 10.21
CA THR A 177 -6.60 -16.15 10.45
C THR A 177 -5.63 -15.55 11.45
N ALA A 178 -5.07 -16.34 12.36
CA ALA A 178 -4.08 -15.85 13.31
C ALA A 178 -2.79 -16.64 13.29
N GLY A 179 -1.71 -15.95 13.67
CA GLY A 179 -0.42 -16.54 13.99
C GLY A 179 0.01 -16.14 15.40
N VAL A 180 0.51 -17.09 16.16
CA VAL A 180 1.11 -16.86 17.47
C VAL A 180 2.61 -17.06 17.36
N GLY A 181 3.40 -16.18 17.97
CA GLY A 181 4.85 -16.28 17.91
C GLY A 181 5.54 -15.67 19.13
N THR A 182 6.80 -16.05 19.34
CA THR A 182 7.64 -15.50 20.43
C THR A 182 8.22 -14.13 20.12
N ASN A 183 8.06 -13.68 18.88
CA ASN A 183 8.42 -12.34 18.41
C ASN A 183 7.50 -11.93 17.24
N LEU A 184 7.60 -10.67 16.79
CA LEU A 184 6.76 -10.10 15.72
C LEU A 184 6.95 -10.82 14.38
N TYR A 185 8.17 -11.26 14.06
CA TYR A 185 8.43 -12.00 12.83
C TYR A 185 7.75 -13.38 12.85
N LEU A 186 7.90 -14.13 13.93
CA LEU A 186 7.35 -15.49 14.02
C LEU A 186 5.83 -15.51 14.07
N CYS A 187 5.17 -14.57 14.75
CA CYS A 187 3.71 -14.50 14.70
C CYS A 187 3.19 -14.18 13.29
N LYS A 188 3.87 -13.28 12.56
CA LYS A 188 3.53 -12.95 11.17
C LYS A 188 3.74 -14.13 10.23
N VAL A 189 4.87 -14.84 10.32
CA VAL A 189 5.19 -16.02 9.49
C VAL A 189 4.26 -17.19 9.81
N ALA A 190 3.93 -17.41 11.10
CA ALA A 190 2.94 -18.40 11.50
C ALA A 190 1.58 -18.13 10.83
N MET A 191 1.14 -16.86 10.80
CA MET A 191 -0.11 -16.47 10.17
C MET A 191 -0.07 -16.62 8.64
N ASP A 192 0.98 -16.11 7.99
CA ASP A 192 1.06 -16.02 6.53
C ASP A 192 1.34 -17.35 5.85
N ILE A 193 2.16 -18.22 6.46
CA ILE A 193 2.58 -19.47 5.86
C ILE A 193 1.86 -20.66 6.50
N MET A 194 1.97 -20.82 7.81
CA MET A 194 1.48 -22.02 8.48
C MET A 194 -0.04 -22.06 8.59
N ALA A 195 -0.68 -21.01 9.05
CA ALA A 195 -2.11 -21.00 9.32
C ALA A 195 -2.97 -21.19 8.06
N LYS A 196 -2.44 -20.87 6.88
CA LYS A 196 -3.13 -21.11 5.60
C LYS A 196 -3.28 -22.60 5.28
N HIS A 197 -2.41 -23.44 5.82
CA HIS A 197 -2.38 -24.89 5.60
C HIS A 197 -2.96 -25.71 6.77
N VAL A 198 -3.25 -25.04 7.89
CA VAL A 198 -3.95 -25.69 9.02
C VAL A 198 -5.42 -25.88 8.66
N ALA A 199 -5.99 -27.05 9.01
CA ALA A 199 -7.42 -27.26 8.89
C ALA A 199 -8.19 -26.24 9.74
N PRO A 200 -9.30 -25.68 9.22
CA PRO A 200 -10.13 -24.79 10.03
C PRO A 200 -10.77 -25.58 11.18
N ASP A 201 -10.99 -24.92 12.30
CA ASP A 201 -11.83 -25.49 13.36
C ASP A 201 -13.33 -25.42 12.98
N GLU A 202 -14.19 -25.84 13.91
CA GLU A 202 -15.65 -25.84 13.76
C GLU A 202 -16.25 -24.47 13.38
N ASN A 203 -15.56 -23.37 13.73
CA ASN A 203 -15.96 -21.99 13.44
C ASN A 203 -15.24 -21.41 12.21
N GLY A 204 -14.51 -22.21 11.46
CA GLY A 204 -13.74 -21.77 10.30
C GLY A 204 -12.42 -21.05 10.65
N VAL A 205 -12.05 -21.01 11.93
CA VAL A 205 -10.86 -20.28 12.42
C VAL A 205 -9.60 -21.12 12.19
N ARG A 206 -8.52 -20.47 11.75
CA ARG A 206 -7.22 -21.09 11.52
C ARG A 206 -6.16 -20.36 12.33
N ILE A 207 -5.48 -21.08 13.21
CA ILE A 207 -4.42 -20.51 14.06
C ILE A 207 -3.19 -21.42 13.98
N ALA A 208 -2.03 -20.83 13.74
CA ALA A 208 -0.73 -21.53 13.81
C ALA A 208 0.17 -20.86 14.84
N GLU A 209 1.12 -21.63 15.37
CA GLU A 209 2.04 -21.16 16.41
C GLU A 209 3.47 -21.54 16.01
N LEU A 210 4.39 -20.58 16.21
CA LEU A 210 5.82 -20.78 15.97
C LEU A 210 6.65 -20.21 17.12
N ASP A 211 7.64 -20.99 17.53
CA ASP A 211 8.82 -20.50 18.21
C ASP A 211 10.05 -20.67 17.31
N GLU A 212 11.21 -20.19 17.74
CA GLU A 212 12.44 -20.22 16.96
C GLU A 212 12.82 -21.63 16.51
N MET A 213 12.62 -22.64 17.37
CA MET A 213 12.98 -24.03 17.08
C MET A 213 11.98 -24.72 16.17
N SER A 214 10.68 -24.47 16.36
CA SER A 214 9.63 -25.02 15.48
C SER A 214 9.69 -24.37 14.10
N TYR A 215 10.00 -23.05 14.03
CA TYR A 215 10.26 -22.34 12.78
C TYR A 215 11.39 -23.00 11.98
N ARG A 216 12.56 -23.21 12.61
CA ARG A 216 13.71 -23.83 11.94
C ARG A 216 13.39 -25.24 11.44
N ARG A 217 12.69 -26.06 12.25
CA ARG A 217 12.31 -27.42 11.88
C ARG A 217 11.32 -27.49 10.73
N GLN A 218 10.35 -26.56 10.69
CA GLN A 218 9.22 -26.66 9.76
C GLN A 218 9.38 -25.78 8.52
N LEU A 219 10.08 -24.63 8.62
CA LEU A 219 10.09 -23.64 7.56
C LEU A 219 11.47 -23.33 6.96
N TRP A 220 12.56 -23.84 7.52
CA TRP A 220 13.88 -23.61 6.93
C TRP A 220 14.02 -24.13 5.49
N ALA A 221 13.28 -25.17 5.11
CA ALA A 221 13.26 -25.72 3.75
C ALA A 221 12.11 -25.17 2.89
N HIS A 222 11.26 -24.30 3.43
CA HIS A 222 10.11 -23.77 2.71
C HIS A 222 10.53 -22.90 1.51
N ARG A 223 9.77 -22.98 0.43
CA ARG A 223 9.89 -22.18 -0.81
C ARG A 223 8.51 -21.74 -1.27
N PRO A 224 8.43 -20.58 -1.95
CA PRO A 224 9.51 -19.66 -2.31
C PRO A 224 9.91 -18.73 -1.16
N LEU A 225 11.10 -18.12 -1.24
CA LEU A 225 11.57 -17.11 -0.28
C LEU A 225 10.63 -15.91 -0.14
N THR A 226 9.88 -15.60 -1.18
CA THR A 226 8.93 -14.46 -1.20
C THR A 226 7.71 -14.66 -0.31
N ASP A 227 7.50 -15.83 0.26
CA ASP A 227 6.42 -16.08 1.22
C ASP A 227 6.77 -15.54 2.62
N PHE A 228 8.08 -15.36 2.88
CA PHE A 228 8.55 -14.84 4.15
C PHE A 228 8.44 -13.31 4.20
N TRP A 229 7.96 -12.83 5.33
CA TRP A 229 7.85 -11.40 5.57
C TRP A 229 9.19 -10.69 5.37
N ARG A 230 9.15 -9.53 4.70
CA ARG A 230 10.29 -8.69 4.29
C ARG A 230 11.22 -9.27 3.22
N VAL A 231 10.95 -10.45 2.68
CA VAL A 231 11.67 -10.98 1.52
C VAL A 231 10.89 -10.70 0.24
N GLY A 232 11.21 -9.60 -0.42
CA GLY A 232 10.61 -9.24 -1.70
C GLY A 232 11.27 -9.94 -2.89
N ARG A 233 10.64 -9.84 -4.08
CA ARG A 233 11.16 -10.43 -5.33
C ARG A 233 12.60 -10.01 -5.66
N GLY A 234 13.00 -8.79 -5.31
CA GLY A 234 14.37 -8.30 -5.55
C GLY A 234 15.40 -9.05 -4.71
N TYR A 235 15.08 -9.31 -3.44
CA TYR A 235 15.93 -10.11 -2.54
C TYR A 235 15.98 -11.57 -3.00
N ALA A 236 14.83 -12.21 -3.22
CA ALA A 236 14.76 -13.58 -3.68
C ALA A 236 15.57 -13.77 -4.98
N LYS A 237 15.39 -12.91 -5.99
CA LYS A 237 16.15 -13.00 -7.25
C LYS A 237 17.66 -12.91 -7.07
N LYS A 238 18.14 -12.03 -6.17
CA LYS A 238 19.59 -11.91 -5.89
C LYS A 238 20.12 -13.16 -5.19
N LEU A 239 19.39 -13.69 -4.20
CA LEU A 239 19.75 -14.90 -3.47
C LEU A 239 19.74 -16.15 -4.37
N GLU A 240 18.69 -16.31 -5.16
CA GLU A 240 18.55 -17.42 -6.12
C GLU A 240 19.67 -17.44 -7.16
N ALA A 241 20.14 -16.26 -7.59
CA ALA A 241 21.25 -16.15 -8.54
C ALA A 241 22.59 -16.70 -8.02
N ILE A 242 22.74 -16.82 -6.70
CA ILE A 242 23.92 -17.42 -6.04
C ILE A 242 23.62 -18.78 -5.41
N GLY A 243 22.46 -19.40 -5.71
CA GLY A 243 22.09 -20.74 -5.24
C GLY A 243 21.50 -20.80 -3.84
N ILE A 244 21.08 -19.67 -3.25
CA ILE A 244 20.38 -19.59 -1.97
C ILE A 244 18.87 -19.52 -2.24
N TYR A 245 18.12 -20.54 -1.81
CA TYR A 245 16.69 -20.69 -2.14
C TYR A 245 15.77 -20.74 -0.91
N THR A 246 16.34 -20.88 0.29
CA THR A 246 15.59 -21.08 1.54
C THR A 246 16.13 -20.23 2.68
N MET A 247 15.31 -20.02 3.72
CA MET A 247 15.77 -19.34 4.94
C MET A 247 16.88 -20.16 5.64
N GLY A 248 16.81 -21.47 5.57
CA GLY A 248 17.88 -22.36 6.07
C GLY A 248 19.21 -22.17 5.33
N ASP A 249 19.18 -21.89 4.01
CA ASP A 249 20.40 -21.61 3.26
C ASP A 249 21.01 -20.25 3.68
N ILE A 250 20.17 -19.23 3.93
CA ILE A 250 20.63 -17.94 4.46
C ILE A 250 21.26 -18.10 5.83
N ALA A 251 20.59 -18.84 6.73
CA ALA A 251 21.13 -19.11 8.08
C ALA A 251 22.47 -19.86 8.03
N LYS A 252 22.61 -20.85 7.14
CA LYS A 252 23.89 -21.55 6.93
C LYS A 252 24.96 -20.63 6.38
N CYS A 253 24.62 -19.78 5.41
CA CYS A 253 25.54 -18.79 4.84
C CYS A 253 26.08 -17.87 5.93
N SER A 254 25.23 -17.38 6.85
CA SER A 254 25.64 -16.44 7.90
C SER A 254 26.69 -16.98 8.91
N ILE A 255 26.84 -18.29 9.01
CA ILE A 255 27.84 -18.92 9.90
C ILE A 255 29.03 -19.51 9.15
N GLY A 256 29.13 -19.30 7.84
CA GLY A 256 30.25 -19.72 7.01
C GLY A 256 31.55 -19.03 7.44
N LYS A 257 32.67 -19.74 7.26
CA LYS A 257 33.98 -19.17 7.61
C LYS A 257 34.36 -18.04 6.66
N PRO A 258 35.14 -17.03 7.11
CA PRO A 258 35.56 -15.94 6.24
C PRO A 258 36.32 -16.37 4.95
N SER A 259 36.89 -17.58 4.94
CA SER A 259 37.58 -18.16 3.79
C SER A 259 36.64 -18.90 2.81
N GLU A 260 35.39 -19.11 3.17
CA GLU A 260 34.39 -19.78 2.34
C GLU A 260 33.64 -18.76 1.48
N TYR A 261 33.14 -19.20 0.32
CA TYR A 261 32.36 -18.32 -0.57
C TYR A 261 31.03 -17.88 0.10
N TYR A 262 30.34 -18.84 0.76
CA TYR A 262 29.12 -18.55 1.50
C TYR A 262 29.46 -18.20 2.94
N ASN A 263 29.45 -16.91 3.24
CA ASN A 263 29.69 -16.37 4.58
C ASN A 263 28.83 -15.14 4.81
N GLU A 264 28.88 -14.59 6.00
CA GLU A 264 28.11 -13.41 6.39
C GLU A 264 28.47 -12.18 5.54
N GLU A 265 29.77 -11.98 5.24
CA GLU A 265 30.26 -10.87 4.44
C GLU A 265 29.62 -10.82 3.04
N LEU A 266 29.39 -11.97 2.41
CA LEU A 266 28.67 -12.05 1.14
C LEU A 266 27.25 -11.46 1.23
N LEU A 267 26.54 -11.73 2.32
CA LEU A 267 25.19 -11.18 2.52
C LEU A 267 25.23 -9.66 2.74
N TYR A 268 26.20 -9.15 3.49
CA TYR A 268 26.39 -7.70 3.67
C TYR A 268 26.80 -6.99 2.37
N GLN A 269 27.65 -7.60 1.53
CA GLN A 269 27.96 -7.05 0.20
C GLN A 269 26.74 -6.96 -0.71
N MET A 270 25.82 -7.92 -0.62
CA MET A 270 24.60 -7.95 -1.43
C MET A 270 23.50 -6.99 -0.97
N PHE A 271 23.34 -6.80 0.33
CA PHE A 271 22.19 -6.14 0.95
C PHE A 271 22.52 -4.97 1.87
N GLY A 272 23.83 -4.71 2.12
CA GLY A 272 24.26 -3.71 3.08
C GLY A 272 23.75 -4.03 4.50
N ILE A 273 23.43 -3.02 5.27
CA ILE A 273 22.90 -3.17 6.65
C ILE A 273 21.61 -4.01 6.72
N ASN A 274 20.86 -4.10 5.63
CA ASN A 274 19.65 -4.93 5.61
C ASN A 274 19.95 -6.45 5.66
N ALA A 275 21.22 -6.86 5.49
CA ALA A 275 21.64 -8.24 5.69
C ALA A 275 21.42 -8.70 7.13
N GLU A 276 21.62 -7.81 8.11
CA GLU A 276 21.43 -8.09 9.53
C GLU A 276 19.99 -8.59 9.81
N LEU A 277 18.98 -7.81 9.39
CA LEU A 277 17.59 -8.20 9.54
C LEU A 277 17.25 -9.50 8.78
N LEU A 278 17.84 -9.70 7.59
CA LEU A 278 17.63 -10.91 6.80
C LEU A 278 18.20 -12.14 7.50
N ILE A 279 19.38 -12.03 8.10
CA ILE A 279 20.04 -13.09 8.88
C ILE A 279 19.23 -13.39 10.14
N ASP A 280 18.85 -12.38 10.90
CA ASP A 280 18.03 -12.53 12.10
C ASP A 280 16.74 -13.28 11.80
N HIS A 281 16.02 -12.87 10.76
CA HIS A 281 14.80 -13.55 10.32
C HIS A 281 15.06 -14.98 9.84
N ALA A 282 16.19 -15.26 9.22
CA ALA A 282 16.56 -16.62 8.83
C ALA A 282 16.76 -17.53 10.05
N TRP A 283 17.23 -16.99 11.17
CA TRP A 283 17.33 -17.67 12.45
C TRP A 283 16.03 -17.71 13.25
N GLY A 284 15.00 -16.97 12.83
CA GLY A 284 13.72 -16.81 13.53
C GLY A 284 13.79 -15.80 14.67
N TRP A 285 14.74 -14.86 14.60
CA TRP A 285 14.93 -13.82 15.57
C TRP A 285 14.35 -12.49 15.07
N GLU A 286 13.77 -11.68 15.96
CA GLU A 286 13.31 -10.31 15.70
C GLU A 286 13.46 -9.51 17.00
N PRO A 287 14.40 -8.58 17.07
CA PRO A 287 14.62 -7.78 18.26
C PRO A 287 13.55 -6.71 18.47
N CYS A 288 12.87 -6.26 17.39
CA CYS A 288 11.89 -5.19 17.44
C CYS A 288 10.69 -5.59 18.31
N ARG A 289 10.29 -4.70 19.20
CA ARG A 289 9.17 -4.86 20.13
C ARG A 289 8.07 -3.84 19.84
N MET A 290 6.92 -4.00 20.48
CA MET A 290 5.81 -3.06 20.34
C MET A 290 6.20 -1.65 20.78
N GLU A 291 6.96 -1.53 21.87
CA GLU A 291 7.49 -0.26 22.38
C GLU A 291 8.39 0.47 21.34
N ASP A 292 9.24 -0.28 20.61
CA ASP A 292 10.10 0.28 19.57
C ASP A 292 9.28 0.82 18.40
N ILE A 293 8.25 0.06 17.96
CA ILE A 293 7.34 0.51 16.91
C ILE A 293 6.63 1.80 17.31
N LYS A 294 6.14 1.89 18.55
CA LYS A 294 5.44 3.08 19.07
C LYS A 294 6.35 4.28 19.26
N ALA A 295 7.60 4.04 19.64
CA ALA A 295 8.61 5.09 19.83
C ALA A 295 9.23 5.58 18.51
N TYR A 296 9.15 4.77 17.44
CA TYR A 296 9.84 5.08 16.18
C TYR A 296 9.37 6.42 15.60
N ARG A 297 10.34 7.27 15.29
CA ARG A 297 10.15 8.52 14.55
C ARG A 297 11.14 8.52 13.38
N PRO A 298 10.66 8.54 12.14
CA PRO A 298 11.54 8.55 10.96
C PRO A 298 12.38 9.83 10.94
N GLU A 299 13.67 9.72 10.64
CA GLU A 299 14.57 10.86 10.49
C GLU A 299 14.19 11.73 9.29
N THR A 300 13.70 11.11 8.24
CA THR A 300 13.25 11.81 7.04
C THR A 300 11.84 11.39 6.68
N ASN A 301 10.99 12.37 6.44
CA ASN A 301 9.60 12.15 6.05
C ASN A 301 9.35 12.68 4.65
N SER A 302 8.45 12.02 3.94
CA SER A 302 7.93 12.51 2.67
C SER A 302 6.43 12.23 2.54
N ILE A 303 5.72 13.11 1.84
CA ILE A 303 4.33 12.89 1.42
C ILE A 303 4.33 12.76 -0.09
N SER A 304 3.80 11.65 -0.59
CA SER A 304 3.72 11.38 -2.02
C SER A 304 2.27 11.21 -2.48
N SER A 305 1.94 11.86 -3.58
CA SER A 305 0.66 11.71 -4.26
C SER A 305 0.90 11.18 -5.67
N GLY A 306 0.24 10.07 -6.03
CA GLY A 306 0.39 9.43 -7.34
C GLY A 306 -0.95 9.19 -8.02
N GLN A 307 -1.00 9.36 -9.35
CA GLN A 307 -2.17 9.07 -10.17
C GLN A 307 -1.77 8.31 -11.43
N VAL A 308 -2.52 7.26 -11.76
CA VAL A 308 -2.51 6.63 -13.07
C VAL A 308 -3.71 7.15 -13.84
N LEU A 309 -3.48 7.80 -14.98
CA LEU A 309 -4.53 8.38 -15.81
C LEU A 309 -5.34 7.26 -16.47
N GLN A 310 -6.63 7.47 -16.72
CA GLN A 310 -7.53 6.47 -17.32
C GLN A 310 -7.13 6.15 -18.76
N CYS A 311 -6.68 7.16 -19.51
CA CYS A 311 -6.15 7.04 -20.86
C CYS A 311 -4.84 7.81 -20.99
N PRO A 312 -4.05 7.62 -22.08
CA PRO A 312 -2.89 8.45 -22.38
C PRO A 312 -3.31 9.94 -22.54
N TYR A 313 -2.64 10.83 -21.83
CA TYR A 313 -2.90 12.27 -21.92
C TYR A 313 -1.79 12.96 -22.72
N PRO A 314 -2.15 13.91 -23.63
CA PRO A 314 -1.17 14.80 -24.23
C PRO A 314 -0.58 15.75 -23.17
N TYR A 315 0.53 16.38 -23.52
CA TYR A 315 1.33 17.22 -22.65
C TYR A 315 0.50 18.24 -21.88
N ASP A 316 -0.35 19.03 -22.56
CA ASP A 316 -1.09 20.13 -21.93
C ASP A 316 -2.16 19.63 -20.95
N LYS A 317 -2.88 18.55 -21.28
CA LYS A 317 -3.83 17.93 -20.37
C LYS A 317 -3.14 17.33 -19.15
N ALA A 318 -1.99 16.68 -19.32
CA ALA A 318 -1.22 16.15 -18.22
C ALA A 318 -0.65 17.27 -17.32
N ARG A 319 -0.24 18.40 -17.90
CA ARG A 319 0.20 19.60 -17.16
C ARG A 319 -0.89 20.14 -16.25
N LEU A 320 -2.15 20.17 -16.73
CA LEU A 320 -3.30 20.56 -15.91
C LEU A 320 -3.46 19.63 -14.69
N VAL A 321 -3.36 18.31 -14.89
CA VAL A 321 -3.43 17.34 -13.79
C VAL A 321 -2.27 17.50 -12.80
N VAL A 322 -1.05 17.78 -13.30
CA VAL A 322 0.12 18.07 -12.44
C VAL A 322 -0.15 19.28 -11.56
N ARG A 323 -0.73 20.35 -12.09
CA ARG A 323 -1.13 21.54 -11.34
C ARG A 323 -2.14 21.20 -10.23
N GLU A 324 -3.19 20.47 -10.57
CA GLU A 324 -4.20 20.02 -9.59
C GLU A 324 -3.61 19.14 -8.48
N MET A 325 -2.66 18.26 -8.84
CA MET A 325 -1.99 17.41 -7.87
C MET A 325 -1.04 18.18 -6.96
N ALA A 326 -0.32 19.18 -7.49
CA ALA A 326 0.56 20.05 -6.71
C ALA A 326 -0.24 20.87 -5.69
N GLU A 327 -1.37 21.44 -6.10
CA GLU A 327 -2.29 22.13 -5.19
C GLU A 327 -2.80 21.19 -4.09
N ALA A 328 -3.18 19.95 -4.43
CA ALA A 328 -3.65 18.97 -3.45
C ALA A 328 -2.56 18.60 -2.43
N VAL A 329 -1.30 18.48 -2.87
CA VAL A 329 -0.16 18.23 -1.96
C VAL A 329 0.05 19.42 -1.01
N ALA A 330 -0.03 20.65 -1.52
CA ALA A 330 0.09 21.83 -0.68
C ALA A 330 -1.02 21.91 0.38
N MET A 331 -2.27 21.59 0.00
CA MET A 331 -3.39 21.56 0.94
C MET A 331 -3.24 20.43 1.98
N ASP A 332 -2.69 19.28 1.61
CA ASP A 332 -2.43 18.17 2.54
C ASP A 332 -1.31 18.52 3.55
N LEU A 333 -0.27 19.22 3.09
CA LEU A 333 0.77 19.78 3.96
C LEU A 333 0.18 20.76 4.97
N LEU A 334 -0.61 21.74 4.49
CA LEU A 334 -1.26 22.73 5.36
C LEU A 334 -2.18 22.06 6.39
N GLU A 335 -3.00 21.09 5.97
CA GLU A 335 -3.93 20.39 6.85
C GLU A 335 -3.20 19.67 8.00
N LYS A 336 -2.02 19.14 7.72
CA LYS A 336 -1.18 18.39 8.67
C LYS A 336 -0.18 19.28 9.43
N ARG A 337 -0.20 20.59 9.18
CA ARG A 337 0.78 21.56 9.71
C ARG A 337 2.22 21.15 9.41
N LEU A 338 2.46 20.75 8.17
CA LEU A 338 3.76 20.32 7.66
C LEU A 338 4.25 21.27 6.58
N VAL A 339 5.56 21.40 6.47
CA VAL A 339 6.24 22.21 5.46
C VAL A 339 7.36 21.43 4.79
N THR A 340 7.71 21.84 3.56
CA THR A 340 8.79 21.22 2.77
C THR A 340 9.65 22.29 2.10
N ASP A 341 10.91 21.96 1.86
CA ASP A 341 11.82 22.74 1.02
C ASP A 341 12.28 21.97 -0.23
N GLN A 342 11.78 20.75 -0.46
CA GLN A 342 12.19 19.95 -1.62
C GLN A 342 11.03 19.17 -2.22
N LEU A 343 10.86 19.30 -3.52
CA LEU A 343 9.79 18.69 -4.29
C LEU A 343 10.36 17.82 -5.40
N THR A 344 9.75 16.68 -5.65
CA THR A 344 10.12 15.77 -6.74
C THR A 344 8.88 15.49 -7.59
N LEU A 345 9.07 15.54 -8.92
CA LEU A 345 8.08 15.13 -9.91
C LEU A 345 8.61 13.93 -10.70
N THR A 346 7.79 12.89 -10.84
CA THR A 346 8.03 11.76 -11.73
C THR A 346 6.85 11.58 -12.66
N VAL A 347 7.11 11.57 -13.98
CA VAL A 347 6.09 11.42 -15.01
C VAL A 347 6.40 10.21 -15.88
N GLY A 348 5.53 9.21 -15.82
CA GLY A 348 5.62 8.00 -16.64
C GLY A 348 4.81 8.13 -17.93
N TYR A 349 5.41 7.72 -19.04
CA TYR A 349 4.80 7.77 -20.36
C TYR A 349 4.01 6.50 -20.69
N ASP A 350 3.10 6.61 -21.65
CA ASP A 350 2.35 5.46 -22.14
C ASP A 350 3.18 4.60 -23.08
N ILE A 351 2.89 3.29 -23.10
CA ILE A 351 3.55 2.32 -23.96
C ILE A 351 3.33 2.62 -25.47
N GLU A 352 2.19 3.19 -25.82
CA GLU A 352 1.88 3.55 -27.21
C GLU A 352 2.89 4.54 -27.79
N SER A 353 3.57 5.32 -26.96
CA SER A 353 4.65 6.22 -27.36
C SER A 353 5.85 5.51 -28.00
N THR A 354 5.99 4.18 -27.79
CA THR A 354 7.05 3.35 -28.41
C THR A 354 6.54 2.46 -29.53
N ALA A 355 5.23 2.31 -29.70
CA ALA A 355 4.63 1.35 -30.64
C ALA A 355 4.92 1.65 -32.12
N GLY A 356 5.17 2.91 -32.48
CA GLY A 356 5.45 3.33 -33.86
C GLY A 356 6.91 3.17 -34.31
N GLY A 357 7.82 2.67 -33.46
CA GLY A 357 9.25 2.48 -33.77
C GLY A 357 10.08 3.76 -33.99
N ASN A 358 9.46 4.94 -33.92
CA ASN A 358 10.10 6.23 -34.21
C ASN A 358 10.64 6.96 -32.95
N PHE A 359 10.47 6.36 -31.77
CA PHE A 359 10.97 6.95 -30.52
C PHE A 359 12.49 6.75 -30.44
N ARG A 360 13.25 7.84 -30.40
CA ARG A 360 14.72 7.85 -30.32
C ARG A 360 15.27 8.10 -28.92
N GLY A 361 14.42 8.14 -27.91
CA GLY A 361 14.83 8.34 -26.52
C GLY A 361 15.19 7.04 -25.81
N GLU A 362 15.58 7.15 -24.54
CA GLU A 362 15.91 6.00 -23.69
C GLU A 362 14.67 5.16 -23.40
N ILE A 363 14.77 3.84 -23.64
CA ILE A 363 13.71 2.86 -23.38
C ILE A 363 14.11 2.01 -22.19
N VAL A 364 13.19 1.81 -21.27
CA VAL A 364 13.35 0.93 -20.10
C VAL A 364 12.33 -0.20 -20.15
N THR A 365 12.68 -1.33 -19.53
CA THR A 365 11.75 -2.44 -19.37
C THR A 365 11.04 -2.32 -18.03
N ASP A 366 9.71 -2.26 -18.07
CA ASP A 366 8.92 -2.21 -16.83
C ASP A 366 8.86 -3.59 -16.14
N ARG A 367 8.25 -3.64 -14.93
CA ARG A 367 8.11 -4.88 -14.16
C ARG A 367 7.28 -5.99 -14.84
N TYR A 368 6.60 -5.66 -15.93
CA TYR A 368 5.81 -6.61 -16.74
C TYR A 368 6.53 -7.03 -18.01
N GLY A 369 7.82 -6.66 -18.17
CA GLY A 369 8.60 -6.96 -19.37
C GLY A 369 8.31 -6.05 -20.57
N ARG A 370 7.51 -4.98 -20.42
CA ARG A 370 7.12 -4.09 -21.52
C ARG A 370 8.17 -3.00 -21.71
N LYS A 371 8.49 -2.71 -22.96
CA LYS A 371 9.36 -1.61 -23.34
C LYS A 371 8.59 -0.30 -23.32
N ILE A 372 8.98 0.62 -22.45
CA ILE A 372 8.35 1.93 -22.28
C ILE A 372 9.42 3.02 -22.32
N PRO A 373 9.08 4.27 -22.71
CA PRO A 373 10.01 5.38 -22.58
C PRO A 373 10.44 5.55 -21.12
N LYS A 374 11.70 5.88 -20.88
CA LYS A 374 12.18 6.24 -19.55
C LYS A 374 11.33 7.39 -19.01
N HIS A 375 10.89 7.27 -17.76
CA HIS A 375 10.11 8.31 -17.08
C HIS A 375 10.89 9.62 -16.97
N ALA A 376 10.20 10.75 -17.09
CA ALA A 376 10.76 12.05 -16.74
C ALA A 376 10.81 12.17 -15.21
N HIS A 377 11.92 12.65 -14.70
CA HIS A 377 12.16 12.83 -13.27
C HIS A 377 12.92 14.12 -13.01
N GLY A 378 12.52 14.85 -11.99
CA GLY A 378 13.21 16.07 -11.57
C GLY A 378 12.92 16.42 -10.12
N THR A 379 13.85 17.13 -9.51
CA THR A 379 13.74 17.64 -8.15
C THR A 379 13.98 19.14 -8.16
N ALA A 380 13.20 19.88 -7.38
CA ALA A 380 13.38 21.31 -7.13
C ALA A 380 13.53 21.56 -5.63
N ASN A 381 14.48 22.42 -5.27
CA ASN A 381 14.60 22.94 -3.92
C ASN A 381 13.93 24.31 -3.85
N LEU A 382 13.17 24.53 -2.78
CA LEU A 382 12.56 25.82 -2.49
C LEU A 382 13.51 26.64 -1.60
N PRO A 383 13.50 27.98 -1.70
CA PRO A 383 14.40 28.82 -0.91
C PRO A 383 14.14 28.71 0.60
N ARG A 384 12.93 28.36 0.99
CA ARG A 384 12.51 28.17 2.38
C ARG A 384 11.49 27.05 2.53
N LYS A 385 11.36 26.51 3.74
CA LYS A 385 10.30 25.53 4.08
C LYS A 385 8.93 26.19 4.00
N THR A 386 8.01 25.59 3.26
CA THR A 386 6.68 26.18 3.02
C THR A 386 5.60 25.14 2.73
N SER A 387 4.35 25.52 2.95
CA SER A 387 3.14 24.85 2.47
C SER A 387 2.36 25.71 1.46
N SER A 388 2.96 26.82 0.97
CA SER A 388 2.35 27.72 -0.03
C SER A 388 2.00 26.95 -1.30
N ALA A 389 0.73 26.94 -1.67
CA ALA A 389 0.26 26.29 -2.88
C ALA A 389 0.91 26.87 -4.14
N ARG A 390 1.12 28.17 -4.18
CA ARG A 390 1.77 28.84 -5.30
C ARG A 390 3.21 28.43 -5.46
N SER A 391 4.02 28.49 -4.39
CA SER A 391 5.43 28.12 -4.43
C SER A 391 5.61 26.66 -4.85
N ILE A 392 4.76 25.77 -4.34
CA ILE A 392 4.77 24.34 -4.67
C ILE A 392 4.35 24.11 -6.12
N MET A 393 3.28 24.77 -6.60
CA MET A 393 2.83 24.65 -7.98
C MET A 393 3.88 25.19 -8.96
N ASP A 394 4.44 26.35 -8.71
CA ASP A 394 5.43 26.97 -9.59
C ASP A 394 6.67 26.09 -9.72
N ALA A 395 7.17 25.55 -8.61
CA ALA A 395 8.31 24.63 -8.60
C ALA A 395 8.02 23.31 -9.37
N ILE A 396 6.87 22.69 -9.12
CA ILE A 396 6.48 21.44 -9.80
C ILE A 396 6.22 21.67 -11.28
N LEU A 397 5.57 22.76 -11.68
CA LEU A 397 5.36 23.10 -13.09
C LEU A 397 6.68 23.44 -13.78
N GLY A 398 7.61 24.09 -13.09
CA GLY A 398 8.97 24.31 -13.61
C GLY A 398 9.72 23.00 -13.90
N ILE A 399 9.59 21.99 -13.02
CA ILE A 399 10.14 20.64 -13.30
C ILE A 399 9.44 20.02 -14.52
N TYR A 400 8.10 20.14 -14.57
CA TYR A 400 7.32 19.57 -15.67
C TYR A 400 7.75 20.13 -17.02
N ASP A 401 7.74 21.45 -17.13
CA ASP A 401 8.06 22.20 -18.36
C ASP A 401 9.51 21.94 -18.81
N GLY A 402 10.44 21.76 -17.86
CA GLY A 402 11.86 21.52 -18.16
C GLY A 402 12.26 20.06 -18.42
N LYS A 403 11.46 19.08 -17.97
CA LYS A 403 11.85 17.65 -18.00
C LYS A 403 10.94 16.76 -18.83
N VAL A 404 9.64 17.11 -18.96
CA VAL A 404 8.68 16.27 -19.64
C VAL A 404 8.75 16.49 -21.16
N ASN A 405 8.82 15.39 -21.90
CA ASN A 405 8.85 15.45 -23.36
C ASN A 405 7.44 15.74 -23.92
N PRO A 406 7.21 16.88 -24.59
CA PRO A 406 5.89 17.28 -25.07
C PRO A 406 5.34 16.42 -26.21
N LYS A 407 6.17 15.57 -26.82
CA LYS A 407 5.77 14.66 -27.90
C LYS A 407 5.27 13.30 -27.41
N LEU A 408 5.36 13.03 -26.11
CA LEU A 408 4.98 11.74 -25.53
C LEU A 408 3.69 11.87 -24.72
N SER A 409 2.85 10.84 -24.80
CA SER A 409 1.64 10.76 -23.99
C SER A 409 1.97 10.32 -22.57
N VAL A 410 1.42 11.04 -21.60
CA VAL A 410 1.60 10.78 -20.17
C VAL A 410 0.58 9.76 -19.68
N ARG A 411 1.04 8.82 -18.84
CA ARG A 411 0.19 7.77 -18.25
C ARG A 411 0.18 7.79 -16.73
N ARG A 412 1.25 8.24 -16.11
CA ARG A 412 1.40 8.26 -14.66
C ARG A 412 2.07 9.55 -14.21
N ILE A 413 1.57 10.11 -13.11
CA ILE A 413 2.14 11.29 -12.46
C ILE A 413 2.34 10.96 -10.99
N THR A 414 3.49 11.32 -10.45
CA THR A 414 3.77 11.22 -9.01
C THR A 414 4.47 12.50 -8.55
N ILE A 415 3.94 13.13 -7.52
CA ILE A 415 4.53 14.30 -6.86
C ILE A 415 4.89 13.88 -5.44
N THR A 416 6.09 14.24 -5.00
CA THR A 416 6.55 13.97 -3.65
C THR A 416 7.10 15.25 -3.02
N ALA A 417 6.59 15.60 -1.85
CA ALA A 417 7.16 16.58 -0.95
C ALA A 417 8.15 15.84 -0.03
N ASN A 418 9.43 16.17 -0.11
CA ASN A 418 10.50 15.56 0.66
C ASN A 418 10.88 16.44 1.86
N LYS A 419 11.67 15.90 2.79
CA LYS A 419 12.23 16.62 3.94
C LYS A 419 11.15 17.40 4.70
N ILE A 420 9.98 16.81 4.82
CA ILE A 420 8.87 17.43 5.55
C ILE A 420 9.18 17.46 7.04
N VAL A 421 8.85 18.58 7.65
CA VAL A 421 8.94 18.79 9.10
C VAL A 421 7.65 19.44 9.59
N SER A 422 7.41 19.38 10.91
CA SER A 422 6.34 20.18 11.52
C SER A 422 6.61 21.66 11.31
N GLU A 423 5.59 22.43 11.06
CA GLU A 423 5.70 23.88 10.98
C GLU A 423 6.22 24.48 12.29
N ASP A 424 5.86 23.86 13.41
CA ASP A 424 6.29 24.28 14.75
C ASP A 424 7.79 24.01 15.01
N ASP A 425 8.39 23.05 14.27
CA ASP A 425 9.79 22.68 14.38
C ASP A 425 10.72 23.47 13.45
N VAL A 426 10.16 24.35 12.61
CA VAL A 426 10.96 25.23 11.79
C VAL A 426 11.52 26.35 12.67
N PRO A 427 12.86 26.46 12.83
CA PRO A 427 13.42 27.59 13.55
C PRO A 427 12.90 28.88 12.91
N GLN A 428 12.41 29.83 13.70
CA GLN A 428 12.25 31.20 13.21
C GLN A 428 13.64 31.63 12.75
N GLU A 429 13.83 31.70 11.42
CA GLU A 429 15.09 32.15 10.87
C GLU A 429 15.37 33.52 11.45
N ALA A 430 16.36 33.60 12.35
CA ALA A 430 17.10 34.81 12.51
C ALA A 430 17.58 35.14 11.10
N GLU A 431 17.16 36.30 10.57
CA GLU A 431 17.51 36.77 9.23
C GLU A 431 18.96 36.43 8.94
N ALA A 432 19.18 35.40 8.07
CA ALA A 432 20.53 35.07 7.66
C ALA A 432 21.14 36.36 7.09
N PRO A 433 22.33 36.77 7.52
CA PRO A 433 22.88 38.01 7.04
C PRO A 433 22.96 37.98 5.51
N VAL A 434 22.10 38.71 4.86
CA VAL A 434 22.11 38.85 3.41
C VAL A 434 23.42 39.49 3.04
N GLN A 435 24.27 38.80 2.32
CA GLN A 435 25.51 39.35 1.80
C GLN A 435 25.13 40.29 0.65
N PHE A 436 25.01 41.59 0.97
CA PHE A 436 24.70 42.65 0.00
C PHE A 436 25.90 42.86 -0.91
N ASN A 437 25.64 42.96 -2.22
CA ASN A 437 26.59 43.52 -3.15
C ASN A 437 26.54 45.06 -3.07
N LEU A 438 27.68 45.71 -3.36
CA LEU A 438 27.86 47.16 -3.22
C LEU A 438 26.87 48.02 -4.08
N PHE A 439 26.15 47.37 -5.00
CA PHE A 439 25.22 47.98 -5.96
C PHE A 439 23.75 47.54 -5.72
N ASP A 440 23.48 46.80 -4.66
CA ASP A 440 22.11 46.35 -4.37
C ASP A 440 21.31 47.52 -3.74
N ASP A 441 20.11 47.77 -4.25
CA ASP A 441 19.15 48.71 -3.63
C ASP A 441 18.49 48.01 -2.44
N ILE A 442 19.09 48.17 -1.27
CA ILE A 442 18.67 47.54 0.00
C ILE A 442 17.20 47.87 0.30
N ALA A 443 16.78 49.15 0.05
CA ALA A 443 15.41 49.56 0.32
C ALA A 443 14.41 48.86 -0.60
N ALA A 444 14.77 48.65 -1.87
CA ALA A 444 13.94 47.93 -2.82
C ALA A 444 13.84 46.42 -2.45
N GLN A 445 14.90 45.82 -2.00
CA GLN A 445 14.92 44.40 -1.54
C GLN A 445 14.09 44.22 -0.26
N GLU A 446 14.25 45.10 0.73
CA GLU A 446 13.43 45.06 1.95
C GLU A 446 11.94 45.22 1.65
N GLN A 447 11.61 46.13 0.71
CA GLN A 447 10.22 46.31 0.29
C GLN A 447 9.67 45.05 -0.42
N GLN A 448 10.45 44.45 -1.32
CA GLN A 448 10.08 43.19 -1.98
C GLN A 448 9.86 42.05 -0.98
N HIS A 449 10.70 41.96 0.04
CA HIS A 449 10.58 40.94 1.09
C HIS A 449 9.29 41.15 1.90
N LYS A 450 8.99 42.38 2.31
CA LYS A 450 7.74 42.70 3.01
C LYS A 450 6.49 42.44 2.16
N ASP A 451 6.53 42.80 0.88
CA ASP A 451 5.42 42.53 -0.04
C ASP A 451 5.20 41.05 -0.27
N GLU A 452 6.27 40.26 -0.31
CA GLU A 452 6.21 38.79 -0.40
C GLU A 452 5.63 38.18 0.87
N GLU A 453 6.02 38.62 2.05
CA GLU A 453 5.48 38.13 3.33
C GLU A 453 3.98 38.45 3.44
N ILE A 454 3.55 39.65 3.14
CA ILE A 454 2.13 40.04 3.14
C ILE A 454 1.34 39.13 2.16
N ARG A 455 1.92 38.86 1.00
CA ARG A 455 1.28 37.99 -0.01
C ARG A 455 1.14 36.56 0.45
N LEU A 456 2.17 36.00 1.11
CA LEU A 456 2.13 34.66 1.64
C LEU A 456 1.16 34.53 2.82
N GLU A 457 1.11 35.53 3.69
CA GLU A 457 0.14 35.54 4.79
C GLU A 457 -1.31 35.57 4.27
N ARG A 458 -1.55 36.40 3.23
CA ARG A 458 -2.86 36.49 2.56
C ARG A 458 -3.20 35.13 1.87
N GLU A 459 -2.25 34.55 1.17
CA GLU A 459 -2.42 33.22 0.55
C GLU A 459 -2.78 32.16 1.59
N ARG A 460 -2.05 32.11 2.70
CA ARG A 460 -2.30 31.21 3.81
C ARG A 460 -3.72 31.31 4.36
N LYS A 461 -4.19 32.54 4.63
CA LYS A 461 -5.56 32.79 5.10
C LYS A 461 -6.61 32.25 4.10
N ILE A 462 -6.35 32.41 2.80
CA ILE A 462 -7.23 31.88 1.73
C ILE A 462 -7.20 30.34 1.74
N GLN A 463 -6.02 29.72 1.81
CA GLN A 463 -5.89 28.26 1.87
C GLN A 463 -6.57 27.68 3.11
N GLU A 464 -6.43 28.30 4.29
CA GLU A 464 -7.10 27.88 5.53
C GLU A 464 -8.63 27.98 5.42
N ALA A 465 -9.14 29.06 4.83
CA ALA A 465 -10.56 29.23 4.58
C ALA A 465 -11.09 28.17 3.61
N MET A 466 -10.36 27.90 2.52
CA MET A 466 -10.70 26.83 1.57
C MET A 466 -10.70 25.46 2.24
N LEU A 467 -9.72 25.18 3.09
CA LEU A 467 -9.64 23.94 3.85
C LEU A 467 -10.83 23.79 4.81
N GLY A 468 -11.20 24.85 5.52
CA GLY A 468 -12.39 24.89 6.37
C GLY A 468 -13.68 24.57 5.62
N ILE A 469 -13.86 25.17 4.42
CA ILE A 469 -15.00 24.88 3.54
C ILE A 469 -14.99 23.42 3.09
N LYS A 470 -13.85 22.91 2.63
CA LYS A 470 -13.71 21.51 2.19
C LYS A 470 -13.97 20.50 3.31
N LYS A 471 -13.55 20.79 4.55
CA LYS A 471 -13.84 19.96 5.72
C LYS A 471 -15.34 19.93 6.06
N LYS A 472 -16.00 21.06 5.99
CA LYS A 472 -17.42 21.19 6.38
C LYS A 472 -18.40 20.69 5.30
N PHE A 473 -18.10 20.92 4.03
CA PHE A 473 -19.03 20.70 2.92
C PHE A 473 -18.53 19.68 1.88
N GLY A 474 -17.37 19.04 2.12
CA GLY A 474 -16.75 18.06 1.23
C GLY A 474 -15.70 18.65 0.30
N LYS A 475 -14.80 17.81 -0.19
CA LYS A 475 -13.62 18.21 -0.98
C LYS A 475 -13.94 18.95 -2.28
N ASN A 476 -15.15 18.75 -2.83
CA ASN A 476 -15.61 19.39 -4.06
C ASN A 476 -16.43 20.68 -3.84
N ALA A 477 -16.62 21.11 -2.58
CA ALA A 477 -17.40 22.31 -2.26
C ALA A 477 -16.77 23.61 -2.79
N ILE A 478 -15.44 23.65 -2.90
CA ILE A 478 -14.70 24.74 -3.51
C ILE A 478 -13.57 24.19 -4.37
N LEU A 479 -13.52 24.60 -5.63
CA LEU A 479 -12.55 24.15 -6.62
C LEU A 479 -12.02 25.35 -7.41
N ASN A 480 -10.79 25.22 -7.92
CA ASN A 480 -10.26 26.19 -8.89
C ASN A 480 -10.96 26.05 -10.25
N GLY A 481 -11.09 27.15 -10.99
CA GLY A 481 -11.68 27.14 -12.33
C GLY A 481 -11.02 26.16 -13.29
N GLY A 482 -9.71 25.91 -13.14
CA GLY A 482 -8.98 24.89 -13.90
C GLY A 482 -9.53 23.47 -13.74
N SER A 483 -10.13 23.15 -12.60
CA SER A 483 -10.73 21.80 -12.35
C SER A 483 -12.02 21.53 -13.14
N TYR A 484 -12.48 22.47 -13.94
CA TYR A 484 -13.61 22.33 -14.87
C TYR A 484 -13.17 22.23 -16.34
N LEU A 485 -11.89 22.37 -16.62
CA LEU A 485 -11.34 22.20 -17.98
C LEU A 485 -11.34 20.76 -18.42
N ASP A 486 -11.33 20.55 -19.73
CA ASP A 486 -11.22 19.23 -20.33
C ASP A 486 -9.88 18.58 -19.93
N GLY A 487 -9.96 17.35 -19.40
CA GLY A 487 -8.82 16.60 -18.88
C GLY A 487 -8.52 16.83 -17.39
N ALA A 488 -9.23 17.72 -16.69
CA ALA A 488 -9.12 17.87 -15.24
C ALA A 488 -9.61 16.62 -14.50
N THR A 489 -8.91 16.23 -13.44
CA THR A 489 -9.21 14.98 -12.68
C THR A 489 -9.52 15.24 -11.20
N ALA A 490 -9.35 16.46 -10.70
CA ALA A 490 -9.50 16.76 -9.26
C ALA A 490 -10.87 16.38 -8.70
N ARG A 491 -11.95 16.62 -9.44
CA ARG A 491 -13.31 16.32 -9.01
C ARG A 491 -13.53 14.83 -8.76
N GLU A 492 -13.06 13.98 -9.67
CA GLU A 492 -13.13 12.52 -9.54
C GLU A 492 -12.20 12.03 -8.44
N ARG A 493 -10.97 12.56 -8.40
CA ARG A 493 -9.96 12.19 -7.41
C ARG A 493 -10.39 12.54 -5.98
N ASN A 494 -11.10 13.63 -5.77
CA ASN A 494 -11.65 14.04 -4.48
C ASN A 494 -12.69 13.03 -3.93
N GLY A 495 -13.35 12.27 -4.80
CA GLY A 495 -14.23 11.16 -4.45
C GLY A 495 -13.51 9.82 -4.30
N GLN A 496 -12.18 9.81 -4.18
CA GLN A 496 -11.39 8.60 -4.07
C GLN A 496 -10.59 8.57 -2.75
N ILE A 497 -10.37 7.36 -2.23
CA ILE A 497 -9.46 7.07 -1.13
C ILE A 497 -8.43 6.06 -1.66
N GLY A 498 -7.13 6.36 -1.56
CA GLY A 498 -6.08 5.49 -2.09
C GLY A 498 -6.17 5.21 -3.60
N GLY A 499 -6.80 6.12 -4.37
CA GLY A 499 -7.00 5.98 -5.83
C GLY A 499 -8.20 5.09 -6.23
N HIS A 500 -9.04 4.70 -5.29
CA HIS A 500 -10.26 3.92 -5.49
C HIS A 500 -11.48 4.70 -4.99
N LYS A 501 -12.66 4.33 -5.48
CA LYS A 501 -13.92 4.97 -5.08
C LYS A 501 -14.10 4.93 -3.56
N ALA A 502 -14.45 6.09 -2.96
CA ALA A 502 -14.66 6.24 -1.52
C ALA A 502 -15.91 5.51 -1.03
#